data_fd5c631b03f27ef3abe788a0766f6c8c
#
_entry.id   fd5c631b03f27ef3abe788a0766f6c8c
#
_cell.length_a   1.000
_cell.length_b   1.000
_cell.length_c   1.000
_cell.angle_alpha   90.00
_cell.angle_beta   90.00
_cell.angle_gamma   90.00
#
_symmetry.space_group_name_H-M   'P 1'
#
loop_
_entity.id
_entity.type
_entity.pdbx_description
1 polymer ?
#
loop_
_entity_poly.entity_id
_entity_poly.type
_entity_poly.pdbx_seq_one_letter_code
_entity_poly.pdbx_strand_id
1 'polypeptide(L)'
;NIDGYESLTDSDINSAMFDRSSYHVQNLRSSSVSAGNPLFKLITKEDWALYFPIDDKLRTELADATTLRFRFLKDNVTFSAPFTIIQNGTESFGKITLSNSLVRYATDRFLGIELVMNKKTGLKIPTSAIVQREFYRIPEDYVTKNEDTDTEITLKVEHFDDNGSSTTRYVTANVYSHSDGYYLVDRNLLTEGDSILMEN
;
A
#
# COMPACT_ATOMS: atom_id res chain seq x y z
N ASN A 1 23.74 3.17 30.66
CA ASN A 1 23.68 4.53 30.15
C ASN A 1 22.39 5.21 30.60
N ILE A 2 22.42 6.51 30.82
CA ILE A 2 21.27 7.36 31.15
C ILE A 2 21.25 8.49 30.13
N ASP A 3 20.09 8.77 29.58
CA ASP A 3 19.93 9.76 28.53
C ASP A 3 18.78 10.77 28.78
N GLY A 4 18.07 10.61 29.90
CA GLY A 4 16.93 11.47 30.27
C GLY A 4 15.62 11.08 29.58
N TYR A 5 15.62 10.10 28.66
CA TYR A 5 14.41 9.67 27.95
C TYR A 5 13.55 8.75 28.80
N GLU A 6 14.02 8.33 29.95
CA GLU A 6 13.31 7.44 30.87
C GLU A 6 12.03 8.04 31.46
N SER A 7 11.97 9.36 31.54
CA SER A 7 10.85 10.11 32.16
C SER A 7 9.98 10.86 31.15
N LEU A 8 10.22 10.70 29.85
CA LEU A 8 9.44 11.36 28.82
C LEU A 8 8.00 10.92 28.83
N THR A 9 7.11 11.86 28.63
CA THR A 9 5.68 11.66 28.39
C THR A 9 5.35 11.95 26.93
N ASP A 10 4.13 11.63 26.51
CA ASP A 10 3.69 11.88 25.13
C ASP A 10 3.78 13.36 24.75
N SER A 11 3.59 14.27 25.73
CA SER A 11 3.66 15.72 25.49
C SER A 11 5.09 16.28 25.32
N ASP A 12 6.10 15.51 25.68
CA ASP A 12 7.50 15.95 25.57
C ASP A 12 8.10 15.64 24.18
N ILE A 13 7.42 14.78 23.39
CA ILE A 13 7.89 14.33 22.08
C ILE A 13 7.87 15.49 21.08
N ASN A 14 8.98 15.69 20.40
CA ASN A 14 9.15 16.73 19.38
C ASN A 14 10.14 16.26 18.28
N SER A 15 10.16 16.97 17.16
CA SER A 15 10.96 16.58 15.99
C SER A 15 12.48 16.60 16.24
N ALA A 16 12.97 17.45 17.15
CA ALA A 16 14.41 17.49 17.48
C ALA A 16 14.91 16.19 18.12
N MET A 17 14.02 15.42 18.77
CA MET A 17 14.38 14.13 19.37
C MET A 17 14.72 13.04 18.36
N PHE A 18 14.35 13.21 17.08
CA PHE A 18 14.64 12.26 16.02
C PHE A 18 15.95 12.56 15.29
N ASP A 19 16.61 13.67 15.64
CA ASP A 19 17.95 13.96 15.16
C ASP A 19 19.00 13.26 16.02
N ARG A 20 19.68 12.27 15.43
CA ARG A 20 20.76 11.54 16.12
C ARG A 20 21.93 12.41 16.54
N SER A 21 22.17 13.52 15.88
CA SER A 21 23.27 14.44 16.20
C SER A 21 23.03 15.18 17.50
N SER A 22 21.80 15.38 17.89
CA SER A 22 21.41 16.05 19.15
C SER A 22 21.36 15.10 20.36
N TYR A 23 21.51 13.79 20.11
CA TYR A 23 21.40 12.78 21.18
C TYR A 23 22.66 12.72 22.07
N HIS A 24 22.49 12.96 23.35
CA HIS A 24 23.53 12.87 24.34
C HIS A 24 23.22 11.78 25.37
N VAL A 25 24.22 10.99 25.70
CA VAL A 25 24.10 9.91 26.65
C VAL A 25 25.20 9.98 27.71
N GLN A 26 24.84 9.82 28.98
CA GLN A 26 25.80 9.64 30.05
C GLN A 26 26.21 8.16 30.14
N ASN A 27 27.50 7.89 29.94
CA ASN A 27 28.02 6.55 30.11
C ASN A 27 28.31 6.31 31.61
N LEU A 28 27.69 5.27 32.17
CA LEU A 28 27.87 4.85 33.55
C LEU A 28 29.14 4.00 33.79
N ARG A 29 29.83 3.61 32.73
CA ARG A 29 31.10 2.87 32.86
C ARG A 29 32.23 3.83 33.21
N SER A 30 32.51 3.94 34.49
CA SER A 30 33.62 4.75 35.03
C SER A 30 34.43 3.93 36.02
N SER A 31 35.74 4.17 36.07
CA SER A 31 36.65 3.54 37.05
C SER A 31 36.49 4.13 38.45
N SER A 32 35.90 5.33 38.56
CA SER A 32 35.60 6.00 39.80
C SER A 32 34.28 6.72 39.74
N VAL A 33 33.53 6.71 40.82
CA VAL A 33 32.23 7.37 40.92
C VAL A 33 32.20 8.28 42.11
N SER A 34 31.81 9.53 41.94
CA SER A 34 31.61 10.48 43.00
C SER A 34 30.26 10.31 43.71
N ALA A 35 30.19 10.68 44.96
CA ALA A 35 28.94 10.65 45.71
C ALA A 35 27.84 11.45 44.99
N GLY A 36 26.67 10.89 44.88
CA GLY A 36 25.51 11.49 44.14
C GLY A 36 25.42 11.14 42.67
N ASN A 37 26.43 10.52 42.06
CA ASN A 37 26.37 10.09 40.69
C ASN A 37 25.64 8.73 40.55
N PRO A 38 24.89 8.52 39.47
CA PRO A 38 24.20 7.22 39.21
C PRO A 38 25.22 6.13 38.93
N LEU A 39 25.05 4.96 39.54
CA LEU A 39 25.91 3.77 39.38
C LEU A 39 25.40 2.80 38.33
N PHE A 40 24.11 2.58 38.30
CA PHE A 40 23.47 1.67 37.38
C PHE A 40 22.02 2.09 37.12
N LYS A 41 21.44 1.51 36.08
CA LYS A 41 20.03 1.65 35.72
C LYS A 41 19.39 0.28 35.76
N LEU A 42 18.31 0.14 36.54
CA LEU A 42 17.55 -1.08 36.63
C LEU A 42 16.24 -0.90 35.86
N ILE A 43 15.98 -1.77 34.88
CA ILE A 43 14.71 -1.86 34.16
C ILE A 43 13.84 -2.87 34.88
N THR A 44 12.70 -2.41 35.42
CA THR A 44 11.80 -3.23 36.23
C THR A 44 10.52 -3.65 35.51
N LYS A 45 10.28 -3.10 34.31
CA LYS A 45 9.11 -3.39 33.47
C LYS A 45 9.54 -3.58 32.02
N GLU A 46 8.80 -4.39 31.28
CA GLU A 46 9.01 -4.59 29.85
C GLU A 46 8.17 -3.65 28.98
N ASP A 47 7.37 -2.76 29.59
CA ASP A 47 6.58 -1.78 28.85
C ASP A 47 7.47 -0.68 28.28
N TRP A 48 7.33 -0.44 27.00
CA TRP A 48 8.06 0.59 26.28
C TRP A 48 7.29 1.10 25.07
N ALA A 49 7.72 2.20 24.48
CA ALA A 49 7.07 2.76 23.32
C ALA A 49 8.09 3.15 22.24
N LEU A 50 7.66 3.03 21.00
CA LEU A 50 8.33 3.59 19.84
C LEU A 50 7.57 4.80 19.36
N TYR A 51 8.30 5.88 19.11
CA TYR A 51 7.76 7.08 18.50
C TYR A 51 8.44 7.31 17.15
N PHE A 52 7.68 7.81 16.19
CA PHE A 52 8.19 8.19 14.88
C PHE A 52 7.39 9.37 14.32
N PRO A 53 8.04 10.29 13.58
CA PRO A 53 7.33 11.40 12.96
C PRO A 53 6.40 10.88 11.84
N ILE A 54 5.23 11.49 11.71
CA ILE A 54 4.29 11.20 10.64
C ILE A 54 3.92 12.48 9.90
N ASP A 55 3.93 12.42 8.58
CA ASP A 55 3.43 13.49 7.73
C ASP A 55 1.90 13.42 7.58
N ASP A 56 1.30 14.42 6.95
CA ASP A 56 -0.16 14.49 6.74
C ASP A 56 -0.70 13.33 5.92
N LYS A 57 0.08 12.81 4.99
CA LYS A 57 -0.30 11.68 4.16
C LYS A 57 -0.38 10.40 5.00
N LEU A 58 0.68 10.09 5.74
CA LEU A 58 0.73 8.92 6.60
C LEU A 58 -0.29 9.04 7.74
N ARG A 59 -0.52 10.25 8.27
CA ARG A 59 -1.56 10.51 9.25
C ARG A 59 -2.95 10.15 8.74
N THR A 60 -3.25 10.51 7.51
CA THR A 60 -4.54 10.17 6.87
C THR A 60 -4.65 8.66 6.63
N GLU A 61 -3.58 8.01 6.18
CA GLU A 61 -3.57 6.56 5.95
C GLU A 61 -3.73 5.74 7.25
N LEU A 62 -3.28 6.27 8.39
CA LEU A 62 -3.30 5.62 9.69
C LEU A 62 -4.41 6.10 10.63
N ALA A 63 -5.28 6.99 10.19
CA ALA A 63 -6.28 7.65 11.04
C ALA A 63 -7.19 6.66 11.80
N ASP A 64 -7.57 5.55 11.17
CA ASP A 64 -8.44 4.52 11.75
C ASP A 64 -7.66 3.32 12.31
N ALA A 65 -6.32 3.37 12.26
CA ALA A 65 -5.50 2.26 12.73
C ALA A 65 -5.37 2.27 14.25
N THR A 66 -5.76 1.19 14.91
CA THR A 66 -5.54 0.97 16.35
C THR A 66 -4.39 0.02 16.63
N THR A 67 -3.90 -0.65 15.61
CA THR A 67 -2.79 -1.60 15.66
C THR A 67 -1.96 -1.45 14.41
N LEU A 68 -0.63 -1.45 14.55
CA LEU A 68 0.29 -1.49 13.42
C LEU A 68 1.09 -2.77 13.39
N ARG A 69 1.30 -3.27 12.18
CA ARG A 69 2.28 -4.30 11.90
C ARG A 69 3.54 -3.66 11.35
N PHE A 70 4.68 -3.95 11.95
CA PHE A 70 5.96 -3.37 11.57
C PHE A 70 7.10 -4.37 11.77
N ARG A 71 8.22 -4.11 11.12
CA ARG A 71 9.43 -4.93 11.17
C ARG A 71 10.61 -4.08 11.65
N PHE A 72 11.37 -4.59 12.60
CA PHE A 72 12.65 -3.98 12.97
C PHE A 72 13.72 -4.32 11.92
N LEU A 73 14.42 -3.31 11.43
CA LEU A 73 15.48 -3.49 10.44
C LEU A 73 16.76 -4.09 11.04
N LYS A 74 16.92 -4.02 12.36
CA LYS A 74 18.07 -4.57 13.10
C LYS A 74 18.15 -6.10 12.99
N ASP A 75 17.04 -6.79 13.09
CA ASP A 75 16.98 -8.25 13.20
C ASP A 75 15.88 -8.89 12.34
N ASN A 76 15.20 -8.09 11.53
CA ASN A 76 14.09 -8.49 10.65
C ASN A 76 12.89 -9.14 11.37
N VAL A 77 12.75 -8.92 12.68
CA VAL A 77 11.61 -9.43 13.42
C VAL A 77 10.39 -8.52 13.21
N THR A 78 9.25 -9.16 12.93
CA THR A 78 7.98 -8.48 12.72
C THR A 78 7.13 -8.54 13.97
N PHE A 79 6.54 -7.39 14.33
CA PHE A 79 5.61 -7.23 15.44
C PHE A 79 4.27 -6.73 14.95
N SER A 80 3.24 -6.95 15.76
CA SER A 80 1.95 -6.28 15.65
C SER A 80 1.61 -5.75 17.04
N ALA A 81 1.40 -4.44 17.18
CA ALA A 81 1.23 -3.82 18.47
C ALA A 81 0.25 -2.63 18.43
N PRO A 82 -0.34 -2.26 19.58
CA PRO A 82 -1.22 -1.09 19.69
C PRO A 82 -0.55 0.17 19.19
N PHE A 83 -1.33 0.97 18.47
CA PHE A 83 -0.89 2.20 17.84
C PHE A 83 -1.83 3.35 18.16
N THR A 84 -1.26 4.54 18.37
CA THR A 84 -2.00 5.79 18.50
C THR A 84 -1.25 6.91 17.80
N ILE A 85 -1.97 7.91 17.33
CA ILE A 85 -1.40 9.16 16.84
C ILE A 85 -1.45 10.17 17.98
N ILE A 86 -0.30 10.79 18.27
CA ILE A 86 -0.20 11.91 19.20
C ILE A 86 0.08 13.19 18.42
N GLN A 87 -0.45 14.30 18.90
CA GLN A 87 -0.26 15.60 18.28
C GLN A 87 0.27 16.57 19.31
N ASN A 88 1.46 17.17 19.03
CA ASN A 88 2.11 18.17 19.85
C ASN A 88 2.28 19.44 19.03
N GLY A 89 1.43 20.45 19.32
CA GLY A 89 1.36 21.66 18.51
C GLY A 89 0.96 21.36 17.07
N THR A 90 1.83 21.69 16.12
CA THR A 90 1.63 21.43 14.67
C THR A 90 2.23 20.10 14.21
N GLU A 91 2.97 19.39 15.08
CA GLU A 91 3.65 18.15 14.75
C GLU A 91 2.80 16.93 15.10
N SER A 92 2.87 15.90 14.29
CA SER A 92 2.18 14.62 14.53
C SER A 92 3.18 13.49 14.62
N PHE A 93 2.97 12.61 15.58
CA PHE A 93 3.83 11.45 15.81
C PHE A 93 3.01 10.19 15.96
N GLY A 94 3.52 9.10 15.42
CA GLY A 94 3.00 7.77 15.68
C GLY A 94 3.64 7.20 16.95
N LYS A 95 2.82 6.61 17.82
CA LYS A 95 3.24 5.88 19.02
C LYS A 95 2.82 4.42 18.89
N ILE A 96 3.78 3.51 18.99
CA ILE A 96 3.56 2.07 19.09
C ILE A 96 3.91 1.63 20.51
N THR A 97 3.00 0.97 21.21
CA THR A 97 3.22 0.50 22.58
C THR A 97 3.53 -0.99 22.59
N LEU A 98 4.60 -1.36 23.29
CA LEU A 98 5.10 -2.72 23.39
C LEU A 98 5.22 -3.12 24.87
N SER A 99 4.88 -4.38 25.18
CA SER A 99 4.95 -4.96 26.52
C SER A 99 5.90 -6.15 26.62
N ASN A 100 6.75 -6.32 25.62
CA ASN A 100 7.74 -7.40 25.60
C ASN A 100 8.97 -7.02 24.77
N SER A 101 9.96 -7.91 24.78
CA SER A 101 11.17 -7.80 23.94
C SER A 101 12.05 -6.57 24.19
N LEU A 102 11.81 -5.80 25.25
CA LEU A 102 12.60 -4.61 25.59
C LEU A 102 14.10 -4.93 25.68
N VAL A 103 14.45 -6.08 26.26
CA VAL A 103 15.84 -6.50 26.46
C VAL A 103 16.63 -6.54 25.13
N ARG A 104 16.00 -6.86 24.02
CA ARG A 104 16.65 -6.91 22.68
C ARG A 104 17.03 -5.53 22.17
N TYR A 105 16.29 -4.50 22.56
CA TYR A 105 16.38 -3.14 22.01
C TYR A 105 16.74 -2.08 23.07
N ALA A 106 16.86 -2.46 24.33
CA ALA A 106 17.08 -1.54 25.46
C ALA A 106 18.34 -0.67 25.35
N THR A 107 19.34 -1.09 24.56
CA THR A 107 20.57 -0.34 24.31
C THR A 107 20.45 0.63 23.15
N ASP A 108 19.41 0.52 22.33
CA ASP A 108 19.22 1.31 21.12
C ASP A 108 18.14 2.36 21.37
N ARG A 109 18.43 3.61 21.13
CA ARG A 109 17.44 4.69 21.17
C ARG A 109 16.83 4.99 19.82
N PHE A 110 17.57 4.70 18.77
CA PHE A 110 17.13 4.87 17.40
C PHE A 110 17.07 3.51 16.72
N LEU A 111 15.87 3.08 16.41
CA LEU A 111 15.59 1.83 15.74
C LEU A 111 15.01 2.09 14.37
N GLY A 112 15.59 1.50 13.34
CA GLY A 112 14.98 1.49 12.01
C GLY A 112 13.80 0.53 12.01
N ILE A 113 12.64 1.03 11.59
CA ILE A 113 11.44 0.23 11.42
C ILE A 113 10.89 0.37 10.01
N GLU A 114 10.19 -0.65 9.55
CA GLU A 114 9.41 -0.66 8.31
C GLU A 114 7.96 -0.99 8.65
N LEU A 115 7.05 -0.09 8.31
CA LEU A 115 5.62 -0.32 8.49
C LEU A 115 5.11 -1.28 7.42
N VAL A 116 4.45 -2.35 7.87
CA VAL A 116 3.80 -3.32 6.97
C VAL A 116 2.35 -2.88 6.77
N MET A 117 2.14 -2.02 5.78
CA MET A 117 0.79 -1.56 5.43
C MET A 117 0.04 -2.67 4.72
N ASN A 118 -1.10 -3.07 5.25
CA ASN A 118 -1.99 -4.03 4.58
C ASN A 118 -2.65 -3.34 3.38
N LYS A 119 -1.93 -3.25 2.28
CA LYS A 119 -2.51 -2.88 1.00
C LYS A 119 -3.18 -4.12 0.43
N LYS A 120 -4.47 -4.01 0.19
CA LYS A 120 -5.38 -4.93 -0.49
C LYS A 120 -4.78 -6.32 -0.79
N THR A 121 -5.29 -7.35 -0.18
CA THR A 121 -4.98 -8.73 -0.53
C THR A 121 -5.35 -8.97 -1.99
N GLY A 122 -4.38 -9.29 -2.82
CA GLY A 122 -4.56 -9.66 -4.21
C GLY A 122 -3.82 -10.96 -4.50
N LEU A 123 -4.26 -11.67 -5.52
CA LEU A 123 -3.52 -12.82 -6.04
C LEU A 123 -2.23 -12.32 -6.70
N LYS A 124 -1.10 -12.91 -6.33
CA LYS A 124 0.17 -12.68 -7.04
C LYS A 124 0.14 -13.49 -8.33
N ILE A 125 0.12 -12.80 -9.46
CA ILE A 125 0.21 -13.41 -10.78
C ILE A 125 1.66 -13.23 -11.27
N PRO A 126 2.35 -14.31 -11.68
CA PRO A 126 3.67 -14.20 -12.30
C PRO A 126 3.59 -13.34 -13.57
N THR A 127 4.58 -12.53 -13.82
CA THR A 127 4.63 -11.69 -15.05
C THR A 127 4.58 -12.52 -16.33
N SER A 128 5.09 -13.77 -16.27
CA SER A 128 5.02 -14.73 -17.38
C SER A 128 3.60 -15.24 -17.70
N ALA A 129 2.65 -15.03 -16.78
CA ALA A 129 1.24 -15.38 -16.99
C ALA A 129 0.42 -14.22 -17.57
N ILE A 130 1.04 -13.04 -17.74
CA ILE A 130 0.38 -11.88 -18.35
C ILE A 130 0.56 -11.99 -19.85
N VAL A 131 -0.54 -12.16 -20.57
CA VAL A 131 -0.58 -12.16 -22.02
C VAL A 131 -1.23 -10.87 -22.48
N GLN A 132 -0.54 -10.15 -23.36
CA GLN A 132 -1.13 -8.99 -24.03
C GLN A 132 -1.96 -9.48 -25.20
N ARG A 133 -3.25 -9.10 -25.27
CA ARG A 133 -4.13 -9.34 -26.38
C ARG A 133 -4.71 -8.03 -26.88
N GLU A 134 -4.95 -7.95 -28.17
CA GLU A 134 -5.62 -6.82 -28.79
C GLU A 134 -7.09 -7.16 -29.00
N PHE A 135 -7.97 -6.23 -28.64
CA PHE A 135 -9.40 -6.33 -28.79
C PHE A 135 -9.96 -5.13 -29.54
N TYR A 136 -11.07 -5.32 -30.23
CA TYR A 136 -11.91 -4.20 -30.64
C TYR A 136 -12.81 -3.77 -29.48
N ARG A 137 -12.94 -2.47 -29.31
CA ARG A 137 -13.86 -1.84 -28.36
C ARG A 137 -15.06 -1.31 -29.14
N ILE A 138 -16.20 -1.99 -29.04
CA ILE A 138 -17.41 -1.72 -29.83
C ILE A 138 -18.47 -1.11 -28.92
N PRO A 139 -19.02 0.10 -29.25
CA PRO A 139 -20.11 0.68 -28.49
C PRO A 139 -21.37 -0.18 -28.54
N GLU A 140 -22.19 -0.16 -27.48
CA GLU A 140 -23.43 -0.93 -27.38
C GLU A 140 -24.42 -0.65 -28.53
N ASP A 141 -24.44 0.58 -29.05
CA ASP A 141 -25.33 1.00 -30.14
C ASP A 141 -25.07 0.30 -31.48
N TYR A 142 -23.96 -0.40 -31.59
CA TYR A 142 -23.55 -1.15 -32.79
C TYR A 142 -23.70 -2.66 -32.63
N VAL A 143 -24.38 -3.11 -31.56
CA VAL A 143 -24.40 -4.51 -31.18
C VAL A 143 -25.82 -5.00 -31.02
N THR A 144 -26.14 -6.14 -31.66
CA THR A 144 -27.35 -6.89 -31.35
C THR A 144 -27.02 -7.96 -30.30
N LYS A 145 -27.69 -7.88 -29.14
CA LYS A 145 -27.53 -8.86 -28.06
C LYS A 145 -28.18 -10.17 -28.45
N ASN A 146 -27.52 -11.27 -28.16
CA ASN A 146 -28.15 -12.58 -28.25
C ASN A 146 -29.00 -12.79 -26.99
N GLU A 147 -30.30 -13.01 -27.15
CA GLU A 147 -31.24 -13.21 -26.02
C GLU A 147 -30.96 -14.48 -25.22
N ASP A 148 -30.28 -15.46 -25.82
CA ASP A 148 -30.00 -16.74 -25.18
C ASP A 148 -28.68 -16.80 -24.43
N THR A 149 -27.74 -15.88 -24.67
CA THR A 149 -26.40 -15.89 -24.04
C THR A 149 -25.84 -14.48 -23.84
N ASP A 150 -25.32 -14.19 -22.63
CA ASP A 150 -24.57 -12.96 -22.35
C ASP A 150 -23.12 -13.00 -22.88
N THR A 151 -22.72 -14.11 -23.49
CA THR A 151 -21.32 -14.33 -23.92
C THR A 151 -21.09 -14.08 -25.40
N GLU A 152 -22.16 -13.87 -26.17
CA GLU A 152 -22.11 -13.64 -27.61
C GLU A 152 -22.93 -12.43 -28.02
N ILE A 153 -22.42 -11.70 -28.99
CA ILE A 153 -23.08 -10.58 -29.65
C ILE A 153 -23.04 -10.75 -31.17
N THR A 154 -23.95 -10.10 -31.83
CA THR A 154 -23.97 -10.05 -33.31
C THR A 154 -23.67 -8.65 -33.78
N LEU A 155 -22.77 -8.52 -34.74
CA LEU A 155 -22.38 -7.28 -35.41
C LEU A 155 -22.86 -7.31 -36.83
N LYS A 156 -23.47 -6.22 -37.29
CA LYS A 156 -23.80 -6.00 -38.71
C LYS A 156 -22.59 -5.32 -39.36
N VAL A 157 -21.95 -6.03 -40.28
CA VAL A 157 -20.71 -5.58 -40.90
C VAL A 157 -20.92 -5.38 -42.39
N GLU A 158 -20.52 -4.23 -42.89
CA GLU A 158 -20.42 -3.92 -44.33
C GLU A 158 -18.97 -3.97 -44.76
N HIS A 159 -18.68 -4.79 -45.76
CA HIS A 159 -17.36 -4.90 -46.38
C HIS A 159 -17.35 -4.21 -47.74
N PHE A 160 -16.37 -3.33 -47.96
CA PHE A 160 -16.14 -2.70 -49.24
C PHE A 160 -14.99 -3.39 -49.96
N ASP A 161 -15.22 -3.85 -51.17
CA ASP A 161 -14.18 -4.39 -52.02
C ASP A 161 -13.38 -3.27 -52.76
N ASP A 162 -12.28 -3.63 -53.39
CA ASP A 162 -11.41 -2.68 -54.13
C ASP A 162 -12.15 -2.01 -55.33
N ASN A 163 -13.29 -2.51 -55.73
CA ASN A 163 -14.10 -1.96 -56.82
C ASN A 163 -15.21 -1.02 -56.33
N GLY A 164 -15.32 -0.84 -55.00
CA GLY A 164 -16.32 0.03 -54.34
C GLY A 164 -17.69 -0.64 -54.20
N SER A 165 -17.81 -1.97 -54.43
CA SER A 165 -19.04 -2.72 -54.14
C SER A 165 -19.08 -3.07 -52.67
N SER A 166 -20.25 -2.95 -52.03
CA SER A 166 -20.43 -3.31 -50.64
C SER A 166 -21.21 -4.59 -50.44
N THR A 167 -20.85 -5.38 -49.45
CA THR A 167 -21.55 -6.59 -49.04
C THR A 167 -21.80 -6.54 -47.52
N THR A 168 -23.07 -6.71 -47.13
CA THR A 168 -23.45 -6.74 -45.70
C THR A 168 -23.50 -8.18 -45.21
N ARG A 169 -22.90 -8.42 -44.05
CA ARG A 169 -22.91 -9.71 -43.36
C ARG A 169 -23.14 -9.53 -41.86
N TYR A 170 -23.62 -10.57 -41.20
CA TYR A 170 -23.70 -10.64 -39.75
C TYR A 170 -22.56 -11.48 -39.20
N VAL A 171 -21.87 -10.96 -38.18
CA VAL A 171 -20.73 -11.63 -37.55
C VAL A 171 -21.04 -11.85 -36.09
N THR A 172 -21.02 -13.09 -35.63
CA THR A 172 -21.14 -13.41 -34.21
C THR A 172 -19.78 -13.29 -33.54
N ALA A 173 -19.73 -12.54 -32.47
CA ALA A 173 -18.52 -12.27 -31.71
C ALA A 173 -18.66 -12.75 -30.26
N ASN A 174 -17.65 -13.46 -29.77
CA ASN A 174 -17.56 -13.77 -28.36
C ASN A 174 -17.19 -12.51 -27.55
N VAL A 175 -17.95 -12.23 -26.49
CA VAL A 175 -17.72 -11.11 -25.58
C VAL A 175 -16.66 -11.50 -24.56
N TYR A 176 -15.58 -10.74 -24.53
CA TYR A 176 -14.53 -10.91 -23.53
C TYR A 176 -14.85 -10.15 -22.24
N SER A 177 -15.40 -8.95 -22.38
CA SER A 177 -15.85 -8.10 -21.28
C SER A 177 -16.86 -7.09 -21.81
N HIS A 178 -17.77 -6.68 -20.93
CA HIS A 178 -18.71 -5.59 -21.15
C HIS A 178 -18.63 -4.62 -19.98
N SER A 179 -18.30 -3.35 -20.26
CA SER A 179 -18.25 -2.28 -19.25
C SER A 179 -18.31 -0.91 -19.90
N ASP A 180 -18.86 0.04 -19.18
CA ASP A 180 -18.92 1.47 -19.57
C ASP A 180 -19.56 1.70 -20.95
N GLY A 181 -20.57 0.90 -21.33
CA GLY A 181 -21.27 1.02 -22.61
C GLY A 181 -20.49 0.49 -23.81
N TYR A 182 -19.49 -0.39 -23.58
CA TYR A 182 -18.68 -1.00 -24.64
C TYR A 182 -18.49 -2.50 -24.44
N TYR A 183 -18.46 -3.22 -25.56
CA TYR A 183 -18.07 -4.62 -25.64
C TYR A 183 -16.61 -4.75 -26.10
N LEU A 184 -15.85 -5.62 -25.45
CA LEU A 184 -14.52 -6.06 -25.92
C LEU A 184 -14.67 -7.40 -26.65
N VAL A 185 -14.31 -7.43 -27.93
CA VAL A 185 -14.38 -8.61 -28.78
C VAL A 185 -13.03 -8.87 -29.46
N ASP A 186 -12.79 -10.13 -29.85
CA ASP A 186 -11.54 -10.54 -30.48
C ASP A 186 -11.31 -9.79 -31.81
N ARG A 187 -10.07 -9.35 -32.03
CA ARG A 187 -9.68 -8.61 -33.23
C ARG A 187 -9.77 -9.43 -34.53
N ASN A 188 -9.70 -10.74 -34.43
CA ASN A 188 -9.69 -11.61 -35.61
C ASN A 188 -11.05 -11.74 -36.33
N LEU A 189 -12.10 -11.08 -35.84
CA LEU A 189 -13.45 -11.15 -36.39
C LEU A 189 -13.71 -10.22 -37.56
N LEU A 190 -12.91 -9.18 -37.70
CA LEU A 190 -13.06 -8.15 -38.70
C LEU A 190 -11.79 -8.10 -39.57
N THR A 191 -11.98 -7.75 -40.83
CA THR A 191 -10.91 -7.58 -41.80
C THR A 191 -10.77 -6.12 -42.21
N GLU A 192 -9.66 -5.77 -42.82
CA GLU A 192 -9.44 -4.43 -43.36
C GLU A 192 -10.50 -4.13 -44.42
N GLY A 193 -11.14 -2.97 -44.39
CA GLY A 193 -12.27 -2.60 -45.23
C GLY A 193 -13.65 -2.91 -44.63
N ASP A 194 -13.71 -3.57 -43.47
CA ASP A 194 -14.98 -3.79 -42.77
C ASP A 194 -15.40 -2.52 -41.99
N SER A 195 -16.69 -2.19 -42.09
CA SER A 195 -17.35 -1.13 -41.31
C SER A 195 -18.49 -1.73 -40.49
N ILE A 196 -18.58 -1.41 -39.19
CA ILE A 196 -19.68 -1.88 -38.36
C ILE A 196 -20.83 -0.90 -38.49
N LEU A 197 -22.00 -1.39 -38.84
CA LEU A 197 -23.19 -0.59 -39.01
C LEU A 197 -23.98 -0.52 -37.69
N MET A 198 -24.53 0.65 -37.38
CA MET A 198 -25.48 0.82 -36.30
C MET A 198 -26.78 0.11 -36.65
N GLU A 199 -27.33 -0.66 -35.72
CA GLU A 199 -28.66 -1.24 -35.90
C GLU A 199 -29.71 -0.24 -35.39
N ASN A 200 -30.61 0.15 -36.31
CA ASN A 200 -31.74 1.05 -36.00
C ASN A 200 -32.92 0.24 -35.48
#